data_a3d6409b51cdc1a049ff4c0ae21b4000
#
_entry.id   a3d6409b51cdc1a049ff4c0ae21b4000
#
_cell.length_a   1.000
_cell.length_b   1.000
_cell.length_c   1.000
_cell.angle_alpha   90.00
_cell.angle_beta   90.00
_cell.angle_gamma   90.00
#
_symmetry.space_group_name_H-M   'P 1'
#
loop_
_entity.id
_entity.type
_entity.pdbx_description
1 polymer ?
#
loop_
_entity_poly.entity_id
_entity_poly.type
_entity_poly.pdbx_seq_one_letter_code
_entity_poly.pdbx_strand_id
1 'polypeptide(L)'
;NWPMIINAKQFGLKGEHKWADTRAMQKALNYAKKNKGTTIYVPQGEYHIRKPLVIYEATTLLLDDKAILKRCGKDTLLKNGRRFKSYYGYNGNSHIHIAGGTFDMNGYDYPYNNTTMCMGHACDVQIVDVTFKDVVGGHCLDACGVNGLYINQCKFLGFNDPDGTRFFSEAVQLDIQVSGAFPKFGATDGTITKNVIIENCYFGNSETPGMQPWNRAIGSHASRYHKYYDNIHIRYNVFENMKQYALTPLKNKNTYIHHNVFKNCEGGIRFLAVKDGKNAKDMKGNERGTQAGNNLNIFQNQFIGEMRKEAIRIQSYNNIKHENIVIAKNEFDHESQSVYLKDIKHLYISNEADIRFKKVNID
;
A
#
# COMPACT_ATOMS: atom_id res chain seq x y z
N ASN A 1 28.43 12.53 -14.63
CA ASN A 1 27.18 12.91 -15.26
C ASN A 1 26.25 13.55 -14.22
N TRP A 2 25.88 14.77 -14.46
CA TRP A 2 24.97 15.50 -13.61
C TRP A 2 23.53 15.04 -13.84
N PRO A 3 22.70 14.86 -12.79
CA PRO A 3 21.30 14.60 -12.98
C PRO A 3 20.65 15.72 -13.77
N MET A 4 19.89 15.37 -14.79
CA MET A 4 19.17 16.35 -15.57
C MET A 4 17.84 16.66 -14.88
N ILE A 5 17.57 17.94 -14.63
CA ILE A 5 16.30 18.41 -14.07
C ILE A 5 15.60 19.23 -15.15
N ILE A 6 14.39 18.80 -15.52
CA ILE A 6 13.58 19.44 -16.55
C ILE A 6 12.26 19.87 -15.92
N ASN A 7 11.93 21.15 -16.07
CA ASN A 7 10.63 21.66 -15.62
C ASN A 7 9.54 21.25 -16.61
N ALA A 8 8.47 20.66 -16.10
CA ALA A 8 7.35 20.20 -16.93
C ALA A 8 6.70 21.33 -17.74
N LYS A 9 6.86 22.57 -17.33
CA LYS A 9 6.41 23.73 -18.12
C LYS A 9 7.04 23.79 -19.51
N GLN A 10 8.24 23.23 -19.68
CA GLN A 10 8.89 23.16 -20.99
C GLN A 10 8.11 22.31 -22.00
N PHE A 11 7.20 21.49 -21.52
CA PHE A 11 6.34 20.62 -22.35
C PHE A 11 4.93 21.17 -22.51
N GLY A 12 4.67 22.38 -21.99
CA GLY A 12 3.37 23.04 -22.12
C GLY A 12 2.46 22.97 -20.90
N LEU A 13 2.99 22.59 -19.74
CA LEU A 13 2.22 22.57 -18.50
C LEU A 13 1.85 23.99 -18.08
N LYS A 14 0.58 24.28 -17.85
CA LYS A 14 0.10 25.65 -17.56
C LYS A 14 -0.75 25.76 -16.30
N GLY A 15 -1.50 24.72 -15.93
CA GLY A 15 -2.43 24.78 -14.80
C GLY A 15 -3.72 25.50 -15.13
N GLU A 16 -4.17 25.46 -16.38
CA GLU A 16 -5.40 26.09 -16.87
C GLU A 16 -6.60 25.14 -16.90
N HIS A 17 -6.46 23.97 -16.27
CA HIS A 17 -7.51 22.94 -16.14
C HIS A 17 -8.01 22.41 -17.49
N LYS A 18 -7.12 22.27 -18.46
CA LYS A 18 -7.40 21.78 -19.80
C LYS A 18 -6.62 20.50 -20.11
N TRP A 19 -6.99 19.82 -21.20
CA TRP A 19 -6.28 18.63 -21.69
C TRP A 19 -4.79 18.87 -21.94
N ALA A 20 -4.39 20.11 -22.19
CA ALA A 20 -3.00 20.47 -22.43
C ALA A 20 -2.09 20.02 -21.28
N ASP A 21 -2.56 20.08 -20.04
CA ASP A 21 -1.76 19.67 -18.88
C ASP A 21 -1.54 18.16 -18.84
N THR A 22 -2.55 17.37 -19.19
CA THR A 22 -2.37 15.91 -19.32
C THR A 22 -1.34 15.57 -20.38
N ARG A 23 -1.45 16.21 -21.55
CA ARG A 23 -0.49 15.99 -22.63
C ARG A 23 0.91 16.44 -22.28
N ALA A 24 1.04 17.59 -21.62
CA ALA A 24 2.33 18.13 -21.19
C ALA A 24 3.03 17.19 -20.19
N MET A 25 2.29 16.72 -19.19
CA MET A 25 2.84 15.77 -18.21
C MET A 25 3.31 14.48 -18.88
N GLN A 26 2.52 13.93 -19.80
CA GLN A 26 2.94 12.71 -20.50
C GLN A 26 4.14 12.95 -21.42
N LYS A 27 4.22 14.10 -22.08
CA LYS A 27 5.41 14.47 -22.88
C LYS A 27 6.66 14.54 -22.02
N ALA A 28 6.55 15.12 -20.83
CA ALA A 28 7.68 15.19 -19.89
C ALA A 28 8.14 13.78 -19.50
N LEU A 29 7.21 12.88 -19.14
CA LEU A 29 7.52 11.51 -18.78
C LEU A 29 8.08 10.71 -19.96
N ASN A 30 7.62 10.98 -21.18
CA ASN A 30 8.16 10.37 -22.39
C ASN A 30 9.60 10.85 -22.67
N TYR A 31 9.89 12.11 -22.38
CA TYR A 31 11.25 12.62 -22.45
C TYR A 31 12.17 11.86 -21.49
N ALA A 32 11.73 11.67 -20.24
CA ALA A 32 12.49 10.93 -19.25
C ALA A 32 12.70 9.46 -19.66
N LYS A 33 11.74 8.85 -20.34
CA LYS A 33 11.87 7.49 -20.90
C LYS A 33 13.09 7.39 -21.84
N LYS A 34 13.31 8.40 -22.67
CA LYS A 34 14.41 8.44 -23.62
C LYS A 34 15.72 8.93 -23.00
N ASN A 35 15.64 9.60 -21.87
CA ASN A 35 16.78 10.21 -21.18
C ASN A 35 16.79 9.73 -19.74
N LYS A 36 17.16 8.47 -19.52
CA LYS A 36 17.14 7.82 -18.21
C LYS A 36 17.97 8.61 -17.19
N GLY A 37 17.45 8.71 -15.97
CA GLY A 37 18.07 9.51 -14.92
C GLY A 37 17.54 10.95 -14.87
N THR A 38 16.57 11.30 -15.71
CA THR A 38 15.95 12.62 -15.70
C THR A 38 15.04 12.80 -14.50
N THR A 39 15.11 13.98 -13.89
CA THR A 39 14.13 14.46 -12.93
C THR A 39 13.17 15.41 -13.63
N ILE A 40 11.89 15.07 -13.62
CA ILE A 40 10.82 15.97 -14.07
C ILE A 40 10.33 16.75 -12.87
N TYR A 41 10.51 18.06 -12.90
CA TYR A 41 10.03 18.96 -11.86
C TYR A 41 8.68 19.55 -12.24
N VAL A 42 7.71 19.44 -11.32
CA VAL A 42 6.36 19.99 -11.47
C VAL A 42 6.22 21.14 -10.49
N PRO A 43 6.11 22.40 -10.96
CA PRO A 43 6.02 23.56 -10.09
C PRO A 43 4.65 23.66 -9.42
N GLN A 44 4.52 24.58 -8.47
CA GLN A 44 3.27 24.90 -7.80
C GLN A 44 2.15 25.12 -8.81
N GLY A 45 0.98 24.56 -8.55
CA GLY A 45 -0.20 24.69 -9.39
C GLY A 45 -1.12 23.50 -9.22
N GLU A 46 -2.34 23.61 -9.73
CA GLU A 46 -3.31 22.52 -9.80
C GLU A 46 -3.41 22.08 -11.26
N TYR A 47 -3.11 20.83 -11.52
CA TYR A 47 -3.08 20.28 -12.87
C TYR A 47 -4.12 19.17 -12.99
N HIS A 48 -5.06 19.33 -13.90
CA HIS A 48 -6.14 18.37 -14.13
C HIS A 48 -5.68 17.27 -15.07
N ILE A 49 -5.67 16.05 -14.57
CA ILE A 49 -5.21 14.87 -15.30
C ILE A 49 -6.41 14.05 -15.70
N ARG A 50 -6.62 13.90 -17.00
CA ARG A 50 -7.84 13.34 -17.58
C ARG A 50 -7.73 11.91 -18.06
N LYS A 51 -6.50 11.38 -18.12
CA LYS A 51 -6.24 9.97 -18.40
C LYS A 51 -4.95 9.54 -17.68
N PRO A 52 -4.73 8.24 -17.50
CA PRO A 52 -3.55 7.75 -16.78
C PRO A 52 -2.25 8.25 -17.38
N LEU A 53 -1.35 8.72 -16.52
CA LEU A 53 0.02 9.00 -16.87
C LEU A 53 0.84 7.72 -16.73
N VAL A 54 1.81 7.53 -17.64
CA VAL A 54 2.75 6.41 -17.59
C VAL A 54 4.14 6.94 -17.29
N ILE A 55 4.73 6.42 -16.21
CA ILE A 55 6.10 6.71 -15.79
C ILE A 55 7.01 5.55 -16.15
N TYR A 56 8.24 5.85 -16.55
CA TYR A 56 9.14 4.88 -17.13
C TYR A 56 10.43 4.72 -16.32
N GLU A 57 11.24 3.79 -16.75
CA GLU A 57 12.52 3.40 -16.14
C GLU A 57 13.38 4.61 -15.78
N ALA A 58 13.96 4.59 -14.57
CA ALA A 58 14.93 5.57 -14.10
C ALA A 58 14.44 7.03 -14.21
N THR A 59 13.17 7.24 -13.87
CA THR A 59 12.56 8.58 -13.84
C THR A 59 12.34 9.01 -12.41
N THR A 60 12.74 10.25 -12.09
CA THR A 60 12.32 10.92 -10.86
C THR A 60 11.25 11.95 -11.20
N LEU A 61 10.11 11.86 -10.52
CA LEU A 61 9.03 12.83 -10.62
C LEU A 61 9.02 13.64 -9.32
N LEU A 62 9.47 14.89 -9.40
CA LEU A 62 9.59 15.78 -8.25
C LEU A 62 8.55 16.89 -8.33
N LEU A 63 7.60 16.89 -7.40
CA LEU A 63 6.57 17.91 -7.34
C LEU A 63 6.91 18.92 -6.24
N ASP A 64 6.65 20.20 -6.54
CA ASP A 64 6.60 21.22 -5.49
C ASP A 64 5.57 20.81 -4.44
N ASP A 65 5.80 21.17 -3.18
CA ASP A 65 4.89 20.80 -2.08
C ASP A 65 3.46 21.34 -2.29
N LYS A 66 3.30 22.38 -3.09
CA LYS A 66 2.00 22.98 -3.46
C LYS A 66 1.55 22.58 -4.87
N ALA A 67 2.20 21.63 -5.50
CA ALA A 67 1.73 21.06 -6.76
C ALA A 67 0.68 19.98 -6.51
N ILE A 68 -0.37 20.00 -7.30
CA ILE A 68 -1.48 19.03 -7.20
C ILE A 68 -1.72 18.42 -8.58
N LEU A 69 -1.60 17.11 -8.68
CA LEU A 69 -2.09 16.35 -9.83
C LEU A 69 -3.47 15.81 -9.45
N LYS A 70 -4.51 16.33 -10.11
CA LYS A 70 -5.91 16.08 -9.75
C LYS A 70 -6.60 15.29 -10.83
N ARG A 71 -7.19 14.16 -10.45
CA ARG A 71 -7.92 13.31 -11.38
C ARG A 71 -9.19 14.02 -11.86
N CYS A 72 -9.36 14.11 -13.17
CA CYS A 72 -10.57 14.59 -13.83
C CYS A 72 -11.01 13.57 -14.88
N GLY A 73 -11.20 12.34 -14.44
CA GLY A 73 -11.61 11.18 -15.23
C GLY A 73 -11.95 10.01 -14.33
N LYS A 74 -12.11 8.83 -14.93
CA LYS A 74 -12.59 7.63 -14.22
C LYS A 74 -11.48 6.64 -13.88
N ASP A 75 -10.27 6.84 -14.41
CA ASP A 75 -9.18 5.88 -14.35
C ASP A 75 -8.14 6.26 -13.28
N THR A 76 -7.09 5.45 -13.19
CA THR A 76 -5.94 5.71 -12.32
C THR A 76 -5.20 6.99 -12.73
N LEU A 77 -4.43 7.58 -11.84
CA LEU A 77 -3.61 8.76 -12.15
C LEU A 77 -2.27 8.37 -12.77
N LEU A 78 -1.59 7.37 -12.20
CA LEU A 78 -0.22 7.04 -12.57
C LEU A 78 0.01 5.55 -12.55
N LYS A 79 0.72 5.03 -13.55
CA LYS A 79 1.14 3.63 -13.60
C LYS A 79 2.52 3.53 -14.27
N ASN A 80 3.27 2.49 -13.93
CA ASN A 80 4.62 2.28 -14.46
C ASN A 80 4.68 1.30 -15.62
N GLY A 81 3.58 1.12 -16.33
CA GLY A 81 3.56 0.22 -17.46
C GLY A 81 2.43 0.53 -18.40
N ARG A 82 2.64 0.17 -19.66
CA ARG A 82 1.65 0.33 -20.74
C ARG A 82 0.89 -0.98 -20.92
N ARG A 83 -0.41 -0.86 -21.09
CA ARG A 83 -1.26 -1.97 -21.52
C ARG A 83 -0.74 -2.52 -22.85
N PHE A 84 -0.77 -3.85 -23.01
CA PHE A 84 -0.30 -4.57 -24.19
C PHE A 84 1.22 -4.61 -24.40
N LYS A 85 2.01 -4.11 -23.45
CA LYS A 85 3.45 -4.37 -23.38
C LYS A 85 3.73 -5.56 -22.49
N SER A 86 4.82 -6.25 -22.76
CA SER A 86 5.24 -7.41 -21.98
C SER A 86 6.09 -6.98 -20.80
N TYR A 87 5.63 -7.35 -19.59
CA TYR A 87 6.38 -7.17 -18.35
C TYR A 87 6.35 -8.47 -17.56
N TYR A 88 7.49 -8.86 -17.02
CA TYR A 88 7.66 -10.12 -16.30
C TYR A 88 8.52 -9.91 -15.07
N GLY A 89 8.30 -10.71 -14.01
CA GLY A 89 9.14 -10.66 -12.82
C GLY A 89 9.31 -9.23 -12.33
N TYR A 90 10.56 -8.83 -12.13
CA TYR A 90 10.93 -7.47 -11.72
C TYR A 90 11.62 -6.70 -12.87
N ASN A 91 11.31 -7.05 -14.11
CA ASN A 91 11.98 -6.49 -15.30
C ASN A 91 11.25 -5.31 -15.93
N GLY A 92 10.12 -4.90 -15.38
CA GLY A 92 9.39 -3.73 -15.84
C GLY A 92 10.10 -2.42 -15.48
N ASN A 93 9.42 -1.32 -15.73
CA ASN A 93 10.00 -0.01 -15.45
C ASN A 93 10.30 0.14 -13.96
N SER A 94 11.57 0.32 -13.64
CA SER A 94 12.14 0.31 -12.29
C SER A 94 12.91 1.58 -12.01
N HIS A 95 13.45 1.70 -10.79
CA HIS A 95 14.20 2.90 -10.37
C HIS A 95 13.38 4.17 -10.56
N ILE A 96 12.13 4.10 -10.08
CA ILE A 96 11.17 5.19 -10.16
C ILE A 96 11.10 5.87 -8.80
N HIS A 97 11.37 7.16 -8.76
CA HIS A 97 11.34 7.95 -7.55
C HIS A 97 10.31 9.05 -7.70
N ILE A 98 9.34 9.11 -6.78
CA ILE A 98 8.29 10.12 -6.76
C ILE A 98 8.39 10.87 -5.44
N ALA A 99 8.52 12.18 -5.51
CA ALA A 99 8.70 13.00 -4.32
C ALA A 99 7.87 14.28 -4.38
N GLY A 100 7.25 14.62 -3.26
CA GLY A 100 6.54 15.88 -3.06
C GLY A 100 5.14 15.94 -3.64
N GLY A 101 4.45 17.01 -3.33
CA GLY A 101 3.15 17.35 -3.88
C GLY A 101 1.99 16.46 -3.44
N THR A 102 0.86 16.64 -4.12
CA THR A 102 -0.39 15.94 -3.85
C THR A 102 -0.90 15.24 -5.09
N PHE A 103 -1.25 13.98 -4.91
CA PHE A 103 -2.00 13.18 -5.90
C PHE A 103 -3.43 13.08 -5.39
N ASP A 104 -4.33 13.83 -6.03
CA ASP A 104 -5.72 13.97 -5.61
C ASP A 104 -6.62 13.20 -6.58
N MET A 105 -7.24 12.14 -6.08
CA MET A 105 -8.18 11.35 -6.90
C MET A 105 -9.52 12.04 -7.10
N ASN A 106 -9.74 13.18 -6.40
CA ASN A 106 -10.93 14.00 -6.61
C ASN A 106 -12.23 13.19 -6.46
N GLY A 107 -12.27 12.35 -5.44
CA GLY A 107 -13.34 11.37 -5.29
C GLY A 107 -14.72 11.96 -5.01
N TYR A 108 -14.80 13.19 -4.53
CA TYR A 108 -16.07 13.87 -4.34
C TYR A 108 -16.73 14.21 -5.69
N ASP A 109 -15.97 14.81 -6.61
CA ASP A 109 -16.47 15.20 -7.92
C ASP A 109 -16.43 14.05 -8.93
N TYR A 110 -15.52 13.10 -8.75
CA TYR A 110 -15.33 11.92 -9.61
C TYR A 110 -15.42 10.64 -8.77
N PRO A 111 -16.62 10.23 -8.36
CA PRO A 111 -16.81 9.10 -7.45
C PRO A 111 -16.71 7.75 -8.17
N TYR A 112 -15.62 7.54 -8.89
CA TYR A 112 -15.36 6.31 -9.64
C TYR A 112 -14.29 5.50 -8.96
N ASN A 113 -14.56 4.21 -8.76
CA ASN A 113 -13.62 3.27 -8.14
C ASN A 113 -12.36 3.15 -8.97
N ASN A 114 -11.23 3.58 -8.41
CA ASN A 114 -9.92 3.32 -9.00
C ASN A 114 -8.78 3.61 -8.01
N THR A 115 -7.58 3.14 -8.36
CA THR A 115 -6.37 3.30 -7.58
C THR A 115 -5.55 4.46 -8.11
N THR A 116 -4.93 5.23 -7.22
CA THR A 116 -4.13 6.41 -7.60
C THR A 116 -2.88 6.02 -8.36
N MET A 117 -2.03 5.16 -7.76
CA MET A 117 -0.79 4.68 -8.37
C MET A 117 -0.78 3.17 -8.48
N CYS A 118 -0.52 2.66 -9.67
CA CYS A 118 -0.39 1.24 -9.96
C CYS A 118 1.06 0.94 -10.38
N MET A 119 1.81 0.27 -9.52
CA MET A 119 3.20 -0.08 -9.76
C MET A 119 3.34 -1.60 -9.83
N GLY A 120 3.83 -2.10 -10.95
CA GLY A 120 3.96 -3.54 -11.16
C GLY A 120 5.27 -3.93 -11.84
N HIS A 121 5.70 -5.17 -11.61
CA HIS A 121 6.87 -5.77 -12.25
C HIS A 121 8.14 -4.91 -12.16
N ALA A 122 8.41 -4.35 -10.97
CA ALA A 122 9.48 -3.39 -10.82
C ALA A 122 10.41 -3.72 -9.66
N CYS A 123 11.59 -3.17 -9.71
CA CYS A 123 12.45 -3.04 -8.54
C CYS A 123 12.75 -1.56 -8.27
N ASP A 124 13.05 -1.23 -7.03
CA ASP A 124 13.42 0.12 -6.58
C ASP A 124 12.38 1.18 -6.96
N VAL A 125 11.27 1.18 -6.24
CA VAL A 125 10.26 2.23 -6.31
C VAL A 125 10.27 2.99 -4.98
N GLN A 126 10.45 4.31 -5.04
CA GLN A 126 10.49 5.16 -3.88
C GLN A 126 9.42 6.25 -3.98
N ILE A 127 8.67 6.44 -2.91
CA ILE A 127 7.63 7.46 -2.80
C ILE A 127 7.86 8.20 -1.49
N VAL A 128 8.26 9.48 -1.59
CA VAL A 128 8.71 10.26 -0.44
C VAL A 128 7.99 11.59 -0.39
N ASP A 129 7.48 11.96 0.77
CA ASP A 129 6.86 13.27 1.03
C ASP A 129 5.69 13.57 0.06
N VAL A 130 4.88 12.57 -0.23
CA VAL A 130 3.72 12.66 -1.12
C VAL A 130 2.45 12.62 -0.28
N THR A 131 1.47 13.46 -0.64
CA THR A 131 0.11 13.40 -0.10
C THR A 131 -0.81 12.73 -1.12
N PHE A 132 -1.49 11.67 -0.70
CA PHE A 132 -2.56 11.00 -1.45
C PHE A 132 -3.88 11.45 -0.88
N LYS A 133 -4.82 11.81 -1.75
CA LYS A 133 -6.08 12.40 -1.29
C LYS A 133 -7.28 11.85 -2.03
N ASP A 134 -8.33 11.53 -1.26
CA ASP A 134 -9.71 11.32 -1.72
C ASP A 134 -9.90 10.21 -2.76
N VAL A 135 -9.54 9.00 -2.35
CA VAL A 135 -9.72 7.78 -3.17
C VAL A 135 -11.13 7.22 -2.99
N VAL A 136 -11.72 6.79 -4.09
CA VAL A 136 -13.00 6.06 -4.08
C VAL A 136 -12.74 4.60 -4.46
N GLY A 137 -13.09 3.69 -3.57
CA GLY A 137 -13.16 2.24 -3.81
C GLY A 137 -11.88 1.52 -4.21
N GLY A 138 -10.76 2.22 -4.29
CA GLY A 138 -9.46 1.66 -4.66
C GLY A 138 -8.40 1.88 -3.59
N HIS A 139 -7.16 2.03 -4.02
CA HIS A 139 -6.01 2.24 -3.16
C HIS A 139 -5.31 3.55 -3.50
N CYS A 140 -4.49 4.06 -2.59
CA CYS A 140 -3.53 5.10 -2.95
C CYS A 140 -2.40 4.49 -3.79
N LEU A 141 -1.92 3.31 -3.39
CA LEU A 141 -0.90 2.56 -4.10
C LEU A 141 -1.26 1.08 -4.12
N ASP A 142 -1.25 0.49 -5.32
CA ASP A 142 -1.22 -0.95 -5.52
C ASP A 142 0.18 -1.31 -6.03
N ALA A 143 0.98 -1.93 -5.16
CA ALA A 143 2.31 -2.41 -5.48
C ALA A 143 2.22 -3.91 -5.76
N CYS A 144 2.17 -4.27 -7.03
CA CYS A 144 1.92 -5.64 -7.48
C CYS A 144 3.16 -6.22 -8.16
N GLY A 145 3.96 -6.96 -7.40
CA GLY A 145 5.22 -7.49 -7.89
C GLY A 145 6.32 -6.43 -7.90
N VAL A 146 6.55 -5.80 -6.77
CA VAL A 146 7.61 -4.80 -6.60
C VAL A 146 8.64 -5.34 -5.60
N ASN A 147 9.89 -5.38 -6.00
CA ASN A 147 11.02 -5.75 -5.16
C ASN A 147 11.80 -4.49 -4.78
N GLY A 148 11.69 -4.09 -3.54
CA GLY A 148 12.27 -2.84 -3.07
C GLY A 148 11.29 -1.67 -3.23
N LEU A 149 10.44 -1.49 -2.24
CA LEU A 149 9.48 -0.39 -2.16
C LEU A 149 9.79 0.43 -0.91
N TYR A 150 10.07 1.70 -1.10
CA TYR A 150 10.34 2.61 0.01
C TYR A 150 9.32 3.75 0.03
N ILE A 151 8.53 3.82 1.10
CA ILE A 151 7.52 4.86 1.31
C ILE A 151 7.86 5.58 2.60
N ASN A 152 8.12 6.88 2.51
CA ASN A 152 8.55 7.69 3.64
C ASN A 152 7.89 9.06 3.65
N GLN A 153 7.46 9.51 4.83
CA GLN A 153 6.89 10.83 5.04
C GLN A 153 5.68 11.13 4.15
N CYS A 154 4.88 10.13 3.85
CA CYS A 154 3.67 10.26 3.04
C CYS A 154 2.43 10.41 3.92
N LYS A 155 1.39 11.04 3.37
CA LYS A 155 0.07 11.14 3.96
C LYS A 155 -0.96 10.48 3.06
N PHE A 156 -1.82 9.69 3.66
CA PHE A 156 -2.87 8.93 2.96
C PHE A 156 -4.21 9.37 3.54
N LEU A 157 -4.90 10.28 2.84
CA LEU A 157 -6.01 11.06 3.40
C LEU A 157 -7.30 10.87 2.60
N GLY A 158 -8.32 10.32 3.23
CA GLY A 158 -9.66 10.30 2.68
C GLY A 158 -9.95 9.10 1.77
N PHE A 159 -11.02 8.40 2.12
CA PHE A 159 -11.52 7.25 1.37
C PHE A 159 -13.04 7.29 1.34
N ASN A 160 -13.64 6.78 0.28
CA ASN A 160 -15.08 6.56 0.25
C ASN A 160 -15.40 5.30 -0.55
N ASP A 161 -16.44 4.61 -0.11
CA ASP A 161 -16.96 3.40 -0.76
C ASP A 161 -18.47 3.55 -0.95
N PRO A 162 -18.90 4.37 -1.92
CA PRO A 162 -20.33 4.68 -2.08
C PRO A 162 -21.15 3.45 -2.46
N ASP A 163 -20.57 2.48 -3.16
CA ASP A 163 -21.26 1.26 -3.56
C ASP A 163 -21.32 0.20 -2.47
N GLY A 164 -20.51 0.35 -1.40
CA GLY A 164 -20.41 -0.62 -0.32
C GLY A 164 -19.73 -1.93 -0.70
N THR A 165 -19.06 -1.99 -1.86
CA THR A 165 -18.44 -3.21 -2.38
C THR A 165 -16.94 -3.27 -2.17
N ARG A 166 -16.32 -2.20 -1.67
CA ARG A 166 -14.88 -2.06 -1.53
C ARG A 166 -14.46 -1.72 -0.09
N PHE A 167 -15.26 -2.14 0.88
CA PHE A 167 -14.98 -1.86 2.30
C PHE A 167 -13.63 -2.43 2.78
N PHE A 168 -13.08 -3.39 2.07
CA PHE A 168 -11.80 -4.05 2.40
C PHE A 168 -10.59 -3.36 1.77
N SER A 169 -10.77 -2.28 1.03
CA SER A 169 -9.62 -1.57 0.41
C SER A 169 -8.70 -0.94 1.45
N GLU A 170 -7.41 -1.20 1.33
CA GLU A 170 -6.38 -0.51 2.09
C GLU A 170 -5.77 0.64 1.28
N ALA A 171 -5.19 1.61 1.98
CA ALA A 171 -4.50 2.73 1.34
C ALA A 171 -3.28 2.25 0.53
N VAL A 172 -2.50 1.32 1.10
CA VAL A 172 -1.37 0.68 0.42
C VAL A 172 -1.63 -0.81 0.35
N GLN A 173 -1.79 -1.33 -0.86
CA GLN A 173 -1.91 -2.77 -1.10
C GLN A 173 -0.58 -3.31 -1.56
N LEU A 174 -0.08 -4.31 -0.85
CA LEU A 174 1.05 -5.12 -1.29
C LEU A 174 0.47 -6.35 -1.97
N ASP A 175 0.85 -6.57 -3.22
CA ASP A 175 0.10 -7.46 -4.09
C ASP A 175 1.00 -8.42 -4.87
N ILE A 176 0.37 -9.39 -5.52
CA ILE A 176 1.01 -10.44 -6.29
C ILE A 176 0.37 -10.50 -7.68
N GLN A 177 1.18 -10.73 -8.71
CA GLN A 177 0.75 -10.81 -10.10
C GLN A 177 0.02 -12.14 -10.37
N VAL A 178 -1.28 -12.12 -10.06
CA VAL A 178 -2.17 -13.25 -10.33
C VAL A 178 -3.45 -12.72 -10.98
N SER A 179 -4.19 -13.63 -11.62
CA SER A 179 -5.42 -13.26 -12.33
C SER A 179 -6.39 -12.48 -11.43
N GLY A 180 -6.85 -11.33 -11.89
CA GLY A 180 -7.81 -10.47 -11.21
C GLY A 180 -7.23 -9.53 -10.16
N ALA A 181 -5.96 -9.69 -9.78
CA ALA A 181 -5.36 -8.84 -8.74
C ALA A 181 -4.89 -7.49 -9.29
N PHE A 182 -4.33 -7.47 -10.47
CA PHE A 182 -3.75 -6.27 -11.07
C PHE A 182 -4.06 -6.19 -12.56
N PRO A 183 -5.26 -5.71 -12.94
CA PRO A 183 -5.68 -5.73 -14.35
C PRO A 183 -5.15 -4.57 -15.20
N LYS A 184 -4.06 -3.94 -14.83
CA LYS A 184 -3.54 -2.76 -15.51
C LYS A 184 -2.55 -3.08 -16.62
N PHE A 185 -1.62 -3.98 -16.37
CA PHE A 185 -0.60 -4.40 -17.33
C PHE A 185 0.21 -5.58 -16.78
N GLY A 186 0.99 -6.21 -17.65
CA GLY A 186 1.98 -7.21 -17.28
C GLY A 186 1.46 -8.64 -17.14
N ALA A 187 2.39 -9.58 -17.07
CA ALA A 187 2.10 -11.00 -16.95
C ALA A 187 1.60 -11.36 -15.54
N THR A 188 0.64 -12.27 -15.47
CA THR A 188 0.18 -12.84 -14.21
C THR A 188 1.05 -14.04 -13.84
N ASP A 189 2.33 -13.79 -13.60
CA ASP A 189 3.37 -14.79 -13.42
C ASP A 189 3.71 -15.11 -11.97
N GLY A 190 2.90 -14.61 -11.03
CA GLY A 190 3.11 -14.87 -9.61
C GLY A 190 4.18 -13.99 -8.96
N THR A 191 4.68 -12.97 -9.64
CA THR A 191 5.65 -12.03 -9.07
C THR A 191 5.03 -11.31 -7.88
N ILE A 192 5.67 -11.41 -6.72
CA ILE A 192 5.13 -10.91 -5.45
C ILE A 192 5.97 -9.74 -4.93
N THR A 193 5.32 -8.83 -4.23
CA THR A 193 5.96 -7.67 -3.61
C THR A 193 6.75 -8.09 -2.38
N LYS A 194 7.99 -7.64 -2.27
CA LYS A 194 8.90 -7.93 -1.17
C LYS A 194 9.91 -6.80 -0.96
N ASN A 195 10.62 -6.84 0.16
CA ASN A 195 11.61 -5.82 0.52
C ASN A 195 10.99 -4.43 0.57
N VAL A 196 10.10 -4.23 1.55
CA VAL A 196 9.27 -3.03 1.68
C VAL A 196 9.60 -2.32 2.99
N ILE A 197 9.73 -1.00 2.93
CA ILE A 197 9.81 -0.14 4.11
C ILE A 197 8.74 0.95 3.97
N ILE A 198 7.85 1.04 4.95
CA ILE A 198 6.84 2.09 5.06
C ILE A 198 7.05 2.75 6.41
N GLU A 199 7.51 4.00 6.40
CA GLU A 199 7.88 4.69 7.63
C GLU A 199 7.51 6.17 7.62
N ASN A 200 7.31 6.72 8.82
CA ASN A 200 7.03 8.13 9.04
C ASN A 200 5.81 8.65 8.26
N CYS A 201 4.80 7.80 8.10
CA CYS A 201 3.60 8.10 7.34
C CYS A 201 2.40 8.32 8.24
N TYR A 202 1.41 9.03 7.73
CA TYR A 202 0.14 9.27 8.39
C TYR A 202 -1.01 8.74 7.51
N PHE A 203 -1.92 8.00 8.12
CA PHE A 203 -3.10 7.43 7.46
C PHE A 203 -4.35 7.92 8.18
N GLY A 204 -5.22 8.63 7.49
CA GLY A 204 -6.41 9.19 8.13
C GLY A 204 -7.42 9.77 7.16
N ASN A 205 -8.06 10.86 7.57
CA ASN A 205 -9.07 11.54 6.79
C ASN A 205 -8.52 12.82 6.15
N SER A 206 -9.13 13.20 5.02
CA SER A 206 -8.78 14.43 4.31
C SER A 206 -9.56 15.65 4.77
N GLU A 207 -10.65 15.45 5.50
CA GLU A 207 -11.63 16.46 5.86
C GLU A 207 -12.43 17.02 4.66
N THR A 208 -12.26 16.48 3.46
CA THR A 208 -13.13 16.79 2.32
C THR A 208 -14.54 16.31 2.62
N PRO A 209 -15.60 17.15 2.47
CA PRO A 209 -16.97 16.73 2.71
C PRO A 209 -17.32 15.48 1.89
N GLY A 210 -17.95 14.48 2.54
CA GLY A 210 -18.33 13.22 1.91
C GLY A 210 -17.23 12.17 1.87
N MET A 211 -16.01 12.51 2.24
CA MET A 211 -14.93 11.54 2.39
C MET A 211 -14.81 11.07 3.84
N GLN A 212 -14.22 9.92 4.05
CA GLN A 212 -14.09 9.24 5.33
C GLN A 212 -12.63 8.92 5.63
N PRO A 213 -12.27 8.58 6.87
CA PRO A 213 -11.00 7.93 7.13
C PRO A 213 -10.91 6.60 6.36
N TRP A 214 -9.70 6.11 6.14
CA TRP A 214 -9.50 4.80 5.54
C TRP A 214 -10.07 3.69 6.43
N ASN A 215 -10.57 2.62 5.81
CA ASN A 215 -10.95 1.42 6.54
C ASN A 215 -9.71 0.65 7.00
N ARG A 216 -8.75 0.50 6.10
CA ARG A 216 -7.47 -0.19 6.34
C ARG A 216 -6.33 0.64 5.77
N ALA A 217 -5.15 0.50 6.36
CA ALA A 217 -3.98 1.26 5.92
C ALA A 217 -3.08 0.46 4.97
N ILE A 218 -2.59 -0.70 5.42
CA ILE A 218 -1.61 -1.51 4.68
C ILE A 218 -2.00 -2.98 4.78
N GLY A 219 -2.06 -3.67 3.65
CA GLY A 219 -2.38 -5.08 3.67
C GLY A 219 -2.33 -5.77 2.33
N SER A 220 -2.72 -7.03 2.33
CA SER A 220 -2.69 -7.93 1.18
C SER A 220 -3.92 -8.82 1.18
N HIS A 221 -4.39 -9.22 -0.01
CA HIS A 221 -5.54 -10.11 -0.16
C HIS A 221 -5.22 -11.37 -0.95
N ALA A 222 -4.34 -11.28 -1.94
CA ALA A 222 -4.05 -12.36 -2.85
C ALA A 222 -2.79 -13.12 -2.44
N SER A 223 -2.76 -14.39 -2.74
CA SER A 223 -1.62 -15.28 -2.46
C SER A 223 -1.60 -16.44 -3.45
N ARG A 224 -0.48 -17.14 -3.49
CA ARG A 224 -0.30 -18.45 -4.13
C ARG A 224 0.70 -19.27 -3.31
N TYR A 225 0.66 -20.58 -3.47
CA TYR A 225 1.56 -21.50 -2.79
C TYR A 225 3.03 -21.14 -3.05
N HIS A 226 3.87 -21.18 -2.01
CA HIS A 226 5.28 -20.77 -2.01
C HIS A 226 5.55 -19.28 -2.31
N LYS A 227 4.52 -18.45 -2.32
CA LYS A 227 4.65 -17.02 -2.51
C LYS A 227 4.39 -16.31 -1.17
N TYR A 228 5.34 -15.52 -0.73
CA TYR A 228 5.25 -14.82 0.56
C TYR A 228 5.61 -13.36 0.40
N TYR A 229 4.82 -12.49 1.03
CA TYR A 229 5.23 -11.10 1.24
C TYR A 229 6.35 -11.13 2.26
N ASP A 230 7.56 -10.78 1.84
CA ASP A 230 8.79 -11.06 2.58
C ASP A 230 9.62 -9.80 2.80
N ASN A 231 10.19 -9.69 3.98
CA ASN A 231 11.02 -8.56 4.40
C ASN A 231 10.24 -7.24 4.33
N ILE A 232 9.22 -7.14 5.18
CA ILE A 232 8.32 -5.99 5.24
C ILE A 232 8.53 -5.26 6.56
N HIS A 233 8.83 -3.96 6.49
CA HIS A 233 9.03 -3.10 7.65
C HIS A 233 7.98 -2.00 7.65
N ILE A 234 7.19 -1.93 8.71
CA ILE A 234 6.16 -0.92 8.92
C ILE A 234 6.45 -0.26 10.26
N ARG A 235 6.95 0.99 10.24
CA ARG A 235 7.47 1.63 11.44
C ARG A 235 7.29 3.13 11.46
N TYR A 236 7.15 3.68 12.66
CA TYR A 236 7.03 5.13 12.88
C TYR A 236 5.87 5.76 12.11
N ASN A 237 4.76 5.02 11.95
CA ASN A 237 3.56 5.51 11.30
C ASN A 237 2.48 5.84 12.33
N VAL A 238 1.56 6.71 11.93
CA VAL A 238 0.33 6.99 12.67
C VAL A 238 -0.85 6.54 11.84
N PHE A 239 -1.67 5.66 12.42
CA PHE A 239 -2.93 5.19 11.84
C PHE A 239 -4.06 5.77 12.68
N GLU A 240 -4.87 6.64 12.10
CA GLU A 240 -5.93 7.33 12.84
C GLU A 240 -7.30 7.04 12.26
N ASN A 241 -8.23 6.65 13.15
CA ASN A 241 -9.64 6.42 12.83
C ASN A 241 -9.90 5.34 11.78
N MET A 242 -9.01 4.35 11.67
CA MET A 242 -9.23 3.21 10.77
C MET A 242 -10.50 2.47 11.20
N LYS A 243 -11.38 2.20 10.23
CA LYS A 243 -12.70 1.60 10.52
C LYS A 243 -12.68 0.09 10.63
N GLN A 244 -11.54 -0.52 10.37
CA GLN A 244 -11.28 -1.96 10.50
C GLN A 244 -9.90 -2.13 11.12
N TYR A 245 -9.26 -3.29 10.91
CA TYR A 245 -7.85 -3.43 11.28
C TYR A 245 -7.00 -2.52 10.38
N ALA A 246 -6.18 -1.70 10.99
CA ALA A 246 -5.29 -0.81 10.25
C ALA A 246 -4.30 -1.59 9.36
N LEU A 247 -3.77 -2.70 9.88
CA LEU A 247 -2.83 -3.54 9.15
C LEU A 247 -3.40 -4.95 8.96
N THR A 248 -3.35 -5.45 7.73
CA THR A 248 -3.85 -6.78 7.37
C THR A 248 -2.86 -7.58 6.54
N PRO A 249 -1.67 -7.87 7.08
CA PRO A 249 -0.70 -8.73 6.41
C PRO A 249 -1.26 -10.15 6.26
N LEU A 250 -0.86 -10.83 5.19
CA LEU A 250 -1.34 -12.16 4.83
C LEU A 250 -0.17 -13.11 4.61
N LYS A 251 -0.01 -14.08 5.50
CA LYS A 251 0.98 -15.15 5.35
C LYS A 251 2.41 -14.60 5.17
N ASN A 252 2.72 -13.47 5.77
CA ASN A 252 4.01 -12.80 5.60
C ASN A 252 5.16 -13.61 6.21
N LYS A 253 6.36 -13.37 5.66
CA LYS A 253 7.63 -13.78 6.28
C LYS A 253 8.45 -12.54 6.63
N ASN A 254 9.26 -12.64 7.68
CA ASN A 254 10.24 -11.61 8.04
C ASN A 254 9.62 -10.22 8.03
N THR A 255 8.58 -10.03 8.84
CA THR A 255 7.83 -8.79 8.90
C THR A 255 7.99 -8.14 10.28
N TYR A 256 8.27 -6.84 10.27
CA TYR A 256 8.59 -6.06 11.46
C TYR A 256 7.66 -4.86 11.54
N ILE A 257 6.80 -4.85 12.55
CA ILE A 257 5.80 -3.79 12.78
C ILE A 257 6.12 -3.17 14.14
N HIS A 258 6.67 -1.95 14.13
CA HIS A 258 7.12 -1.36 15.37
C HIS A 258 7.11 0.16 15.36
N HIS A 259 7.05 0.74 16.55
CA HIS A 259 7.05 2.18 16.75
C HIS A 259 5.93 2.88 15.98
N ASN A 260 4.78 2.21 15.86
CA ASN A 260 3.60 2.81 15.24
C ASN A 260 2.61 3.25 16.33
N VAL A 261 1.77 4.20 15.98
CA VAL A 261 0.65 4.64 16.81
C VAL A 261 -0.66 4.28 16.10
N PHE A 262 -1.50 3.51 16.78
CA PHE A 262 -2.85 3.17 16.33
C PHE A 262 -3.83 3.97 17.19
N LYS A 263 -4.36 5.06 16.63
CA LYS A 263 -5.18 6.00 17.39
C LYS A 263 -6.64 5.95 16.96
N ASN A 264 -7.51 5.57 17.88
CA ASN A 264 -8.96 5.48 17.66
C ASN A 264 -9.33 4.62 16.47
N CYS A 265 -8.60 3.51 16.27
CA CYS A 265 -8.90 2.51 15.24
C CYS A 265 -9.86 1.48 15.80
N GLU A 266 -10.71 0.90 14.94
CA GLU A 266 -11.58 -0.22 15.32
C GLU A 266 -10.77 -1.47 15.69
N GLY A 267 -9.65 -1.71 15.00
CA GLY A 267 -8.69 -2.76 15.29
C GLY A 267 -7.28 -2.35 14.88
N GLY A 268 -6.29 -3.09 15.34
CA GLY A 268 -4.89 -2.77 15.06
C GLY A 268 -4.31 -3.61 13.94
N ILE A 269 -3.82 -4.79 14.29
CA ILE A 269 -3.09 -5.67 13.39
C ILE A 269 -3.79 -7.02 13.32
N ARG A 270 -4.15 -7.47 12.11
CA ARG A 270 -4.70 -8.80 11.88
C ARG A 270 -3.77 -9.55 10.94
N PHE A 271 -3.13 -10.59 11.46
CA PHE A 271 -2.26 -11.46 10.67
C PHE A 271 -2.93 -12.80 10.45
N LEU A 272 -3.27 -13.10 9.20
CA LEU A 272 -3.93 -14.34 8.83
C LEU A 272 -3.01 -15.24 8.02
N ALA A 273 -3.24 -16.53 8.17
CA ALA A 273 -2.81 -17.55 7.22
C ALA A 273 -3.80 -17.63 6.06
N VAL A 274 -3.41 -18.30 5.00
CA VAL A 274 -4.30 -18.69 3.92
C VAL A 274 -4.88 -20.05 4.28
N LYS A 275 -6.20 -20.15 4.38
CA LYS A 275 -6.88 -21.38 4.81
C LYS A 275 -6.96 -22.41 3.68
N ASP A 276 -7.55 -22.03 2.57
CA ASP A 276 -7.82 -22.89 1.42
C ASP A 276 -8.18 -22.05 0.19
N GLY A 277 -8.72 -22.69 -0.84
CA GLY A 277 -9.27 -22.01 -2.00
C GLY A 277 -8.20 -21.44 -2.94
N LYS A 278 -8.61 -20.43 -3.70
CA LYS A 278 -7.81 -19.81 -4.75
C LYS A 278 -6.43 -19.35 -4.29
N ASN A 279 -6.36 -18.74 -3.11
CA ASN A 279 -5.10 -18.20 -2.56
C ASN A 279 -4.15 -19.27 -2.04
N ALA A 280 -4.63 -20.50 -1.84
CA ALA A 280 -3.83 -21.64 -1.43
C ALA A 280 -3.30 -22.48 -2.59
N LYS A 281 -3.74 -22.21 -3.82
CA LYS A 281 -3.29 -22.93 -5.01
C LYS A 281 -1.88 -22.51 -5.41
N ASP A 282 -1.17 -23.44 -6.06
CA ASP A 282 0.09 -23.11 -6.72
C ASP A 282 -0.16 -22.39 -8.05
N MET A 283 0.90 -21.98 -8.72
CA MET A 283 0.79 -21.25 -9.99
C MET A 283 0.25 -22.12 -11.14
N LYS A 284 0.19 -23.43 -10.95
CA LYS A 284 -0.39 -24.37 -11.92
C LYS A 284 -1.86 -24.68 -11.64
N GLY A 285 -2.41 -24.11 -10.56
CA GLY A 285 -3.80 -24.32 -10.18
C GLY A 285 -4.07 -25.53 -9.28
N ASN A 286 -3.03 -26.20 -8.79
CA ASN A 286 -3.17 -27.33 -7.87
C ASN A 286 -3.44 -26.84 -6.44
N GLU A 287 -4.38 -27.47 -5.77
CA GLU A 287 -4.67 -27.12 -4.37
C GLU A 287 -3.56 -27.61 -3.44
N ARG A 288 -3.14 -26.73 -2.52
CA ARG A 288 -2.04 -26.99 -1.60
C ARG A 288 -2.41 -26.89 -0.11
N GLY A 289 -3.65 -26.58 0.17
CA GLY A 289 -4.13 -26.46 1.55
C GLY A 289 -3.59 -25.26 2.30
N THR A 290 -3.77 -25.26 3.60
CA THR A 290 -3.44 -24.15 4.48
C THR A 290 -1.95 -23.83 4.48
N GLN A 291 -1.64 -22.52 4.45
CA GLN A 291 -0.28 -22.02 4.49
C GLN A 291 -0.18 -20.85 5.47
N ALA A 292 0.78 -20.93 6.36
CA ALA A 292 1.00 -19.95 7.41
C ALA A 292 2.26 -19.11 7.15
N GLY A 293 2.43 -18.04 7.93
CA GLY A 293 3.59 -17.17 7.85
C GLY A 293 4.68 -17.54 8.85
N ASN A 294 5.77 -16.79 8.80
CA ASN A 294 6.93 -17.04 9.63
C ASN A 294 7.68 -15.75 9.94
N ASN A 295 8.11 -15.61 11.18
CA ASN A 295 8.90 -14.49 11.66
C ASN A 295 8.18 -13.13 11.53
N LEU A 296 7.15 -12.98 12.36
CA LEU A 296 6.42 -11.73 12.53
C LEU A 296 6.77 -11.11 13.88
N ASN A 297 7.20 -9.85 13.85
CA ASN A 297 7.66 -9.13 15.02
C ASN A 297 6.84 -7.87 15.22
N ILE A 298 6.10 -7.79 16.30
CA ILE A 298 5.23 -6.66 16.66
C ILE A 298 5.72 -6.11 17.99
N PHE A 299 6.40 -4.95 17.95
CA PHE A 299 7.02 -4.43 19.16
C PHE A 299 7.00 -2.90 19.22
N GLN A 300 6.94 -2.39 20.43
CA GLN A 300 7.00 -0.95 20.73
C GLN A 300 5.99 -0.11 19.93
N ASN A 301 4.79 -0.66 19.75
CA ASN A 301 3.67 0.08 19.19
C ASN A 301 2.80 0.64 20.32
N GLN A 302 2.08 1.72 20.05
CA GLN A 302 1.12 2.32 20.95
C GLN A 302 -0.29 2.17 20.39
N PHE A 303 -1.20 1.64 21.22
CA PHE A 303 -2.62 1.52 20.90
C PHE A 303 -3.38 2.50 21.79
N ILE A 304 -4.05 3.47 21.17
CA ILE A 304 -4.70 4.58 21.87
C ILE A 304 -6.19 4.57 21.57
N GLY A 305 -7.00 4.58 22.62
CA GLY A 305 -8.44 4.66 22.53
C GLY A 305 -9.16 3.32 22.52
N GLU A 306 -10.48 3.39 22.53
CA GLU A 306 -11.34 2.20 22.51
C GLU A 306 -11.18 1.43 21.20
N MET A 307 -11.15 0.09 21.29
CA MET A 307 -11.11 -0.80 20.13
C MET A 307 -12.23 -1.82 20.21
N ARG A 308 -13.04 -1.92 19.17
CA ARG A 308 -14.12 -2.91 19.07
C ARG A 308 -13.63 -4.26 18.56
N LYS A 309 -12.56 -4.24 17.77
CA LYS A 309 -11.84 -5.43 17.32
C LYS A 309 -10.55 -5.53 18.10
N GLU A 310 -9.83 -6.63 17.94
CA GLU A 310 -8.58 -6.83 18.68
C GLU A 310 -7.50 -5.81 18.26
N ALA A 311 -6.70 -5.39 19.21
CA ALA A 311 -5.48 -4.62 18.92
C ALA A 311 -4.50 -5.45 18.09
N ILE A 312 -4.39 -6.74 18.43
CA ILE A 312 -3.56 -7.71 17.68
C ILE A 312 -4.37 -9.01 17.57
N ARG A 313 -4.57 -9.47 16.35
CA ARG A 313 -5.18 -10.78 16.06
C ARG A 313 -4.24 -11.54 15.13
N ILE A 314 -3.75 -12.68 15.59
CA ILE A 314 -2.92 -13.60 14.80
C ILE A 314 -3.61 -14.94 14.78
N GLN A 315 -3.88 -15.46 13.57
CA GLN A 315 -4.66 -16.68 13.42
C GLN A 315 -4.18 -17.50 12.21
N SER A 316 -4.15 -18.81 12.40
CA SER A 316 -4.03 -19.78 11.32
C SER A 316 -5.17 -20.79 11.40
N TYR A 317 -5.12 -21.82 10.57
CA TYR A 317 -6.20 -22.77 10.36
C TYR A 317 -5.66 -24.20 10.24
N ASN A 318 -6.53 -25.18 10.49
CA ASN A 318 -6.25 -26.60 10.24
C ASN A 318 -4.97 -27.12 10.91
N ASN A 319 -4.65 -26.58 12.08
CA ASN A 319 -3.43 -26.90 12.84
C ASN A 319 -2.11 -26.69 12.07
N ILE A 320 -2.16 -25.86 11.04
CA ILE A 320 -0.95 -25.36 10.36
C ILE A 320 -0.57 -24.05 11.01
N LYS A 321 0.51 -24.04 11.78
CA LYS A 321 0.82 -22.93 12.66
C LYS A 321 1.69 -21.88 12.01
N HIS A 322 1.44 -20.60 12.34
CA HIS A 322 2.44 -19.56 12.16
C HIS A 322 3.65 -19.87 13.05
N GLU A 323 4.84 -19.57 12.59
CA GLU A 323 6.05 -19.84 13.35
C GLU A 323 6.82 -18.55 13.67
N ASN A 324 7.42 -18.51 14.85
CA ASN A 324 8.31 -17.43 15.26
C ASN A 324 7.61 -16.07 15.31
N ILE A 325 6.72 -15.92 16.27
CA ILE A 325 5.99 -14.68 16.51
C ILE A 325 6.51 -13.99 17.77
N VAL A 326 6.84 -12.72 17.65
CA VAL A 326 7.28 -11.88 18.77
C VAL A 326 6.28 -10.75 18.98
N ILE A 327 5.78 -10.61 20.20
CA ILE A 327 4.95 -9.49 20.64
C ILE A 327 5.62 -8.90 21.88
N ALA A 328 6.19 -7.70 21.75
CA ALA A 328 7.04 -7.17 22.80
C ALA A 328 6.89 -5.66 22.99
N LYS A 329 6.79 -5.23 24.24
CA LYS A 329 6.86 -3.82 24.64
C LYS A 329 5.85 -2.92 23.91
N ASN A 330 4.67 -3.46 23.56
CA ASN A 330 3.58 -2.64 23.06
C ASN A 330 2.83 -2.00 24.23
N GLU A 331 2.34 -0.79 24.04
CA GLU A 331 1.60 -0.05 25.04
C GLU A 331 0.10 -0.06 24.71
N PHE A 332 -0.71 -0.43 25.68
CA PHE A 332 -2.17 -0.48 25.56
C PHE A 332 -2.77 0.46 26.62
N ASP A 333 -3.52 1.46 26.20
CA ASP A 333 -4.06 2.47 27.11
C ASP A 333 -5.54 2.31 27.47
N HIS A 334 -6.22 1.32 26.89
CA HIS A 334 -7.64 1.09 27.12
C HIS A 334 -7.95 -0.40 27.35
N GLU A 335 -8.88 -0.68 28.26
CA GLU A 335 -9.25 -2.06 28.63
C GLU A 335 -9.87 -2.88 27.48
N SER A 336 -10.48 -2.20 26.50
CA SER A 336 -11.07 -2.87 25.34
C SER A 336 -10.04 -3.43 24.36
N GLN A 337 -8.78 -3.02 24.48
CA GLN A 337 -7.70 -3.43 23.59
C GLN A 337 -7.24 -4.84 23.94
N SER A 338 -7.67 -5.81 23.16
CA SER A 338 -7.40 -7.23 23.38
C SER A 338 -6.43 -7.80 22.36
N VAL A 339 -5.85 -8.96 22.69
CA VAL A 339 -4.95 -9.72 21.84
C VAL A 339 -5.46 -11.15 21.72
N TYR A 340 -5.67 -11.60 20.48
CA TYR A 340 -6.11 -12.97 20.19
C TYR A 340 -5.05 -13.68 19.35
N LEU A 341 -4.56 -14.82 19.86
CA LEU A 341 -3.50 -15.60 19.26
C LEU A 341 -3.94 -17.04 19.12
N LYS A 342 -3.94 -17.54 17.88
CA LYS A 342 -4.37 -18.92 17.59
C LYS A 342 -3.44 -19.57 16.57
N ASP A 343 -3.06 -20.82 16.85
CA ASP A 343 -2.24 -21.66 15.97
C ASP A 343 -0.85 -21.05 15.72
N ILE A 344 -0.06 -20.97 16.77
CA ILE A 344 1.29 -20.42 16.72
C ILE A 344 2.29 -21.39 17.34
N LYS A 345 3.43 -21.55 16.69
CA LYS A 345 4.58 -22.27 17.18
C LYS A 345 5.74 -21.30 17.41
N HIS A 346 6.38 -21.40 18.56
CA HIS A 346 7.46 -20.48 18.98
C HIS A 346 6.98 -19.04 19.11
N LEU A 347 6.11 -18.82 20.10
CA LEU A 347 5.60 -17.51 20.47
C LEU A 347 6.41 -16.93 21.61
N TYR A 348 6.89 -15.69 21.44
CA TYR A 348 7.53 -14.92 22.51
C TYR A 348 6.70 -13.67 22.81
N ILE A 349 6.31 -13.50 24.08
CA ILE A 349 5.54 -12.34 24.55
C ILE A 349 6.29 -11.71 25.72
N SER A 350 6.54 -10.39 25.64
CA SER A 350 7.10 -9.63 26.75
C SER A 350 6.20 -8.51 27.26
N ASN A 351 4.92 -8.57 26.90
CA ASN A 351 3.91 -7.54 27.20
C ASN A 351 2.77 -8.05 28.05
N GLU A 352 2.96 -8.95 28.94
CA GLU A 352 1.83 -9.60 29.55
C GLU A 352 0.96 -8.72 30.46
N ALA A 353 -0.29 -8.55 30.05
CA ALA A 353 -1.43 -8.41 30.95
C ALA A 353 -2.31 -9.63 30.70
N ASP A 354 -2.38 -10.58 31.60
CA ASP A 354 -2.99 -11.90 31.39
C ASP A 354 -4.44 -11.84 30.89
N ILE A 355 -5.22 -10.87 31.35
CA ILE A 355 -6.61 -10.70 30.94
C ILE A 355 -6.76 -10.20 29.51
N ARG A 356 -5.69 -9.64 28.92
CA ARG A 356 -5.69 -9.06 27.58
C ARG A 356 -5.47 -10.11 26.49
N PHE A 357 -4.73 -11.15 26.82
CA PHE A 357 -4.28 -12.16 25.86
C PHE A 357 -5.12 -13.41 25.93
N LYS A 358 -5.75 -13.78 24.82
CA LYS A 358 -6.40 -15.06 24.62
C LYS A 358 -5.56 -15.92 23.69
N LYS A 359 -5.10 -17.06 24.19
CA LYS A 359 -4.20 -17.99 23.48
C LYS A 359 -4.92 -19.30 23.20
N VAL A 360 -4.89 -19.77 21.95
CA VAL A 360 -5.51 -21.04 21.53
C VAL A 360 -4.51 -21.79 20.67
N ASN A 361 -4.23 -23.06 21.05
CA ASN A 361 -3.34 -23.96 20.29
C ASN A 361 -1.96 -23.33 20.05
N ILE A 362 -1.31 -22.97 21.13
CA ILE A 362 0.04 -22.37 21.12
C ILE A 362 1.06 -23.42 21.56
N ASP A 363 2.14 -23.58 20.82
CA ASP A 363 3.28 -24.41 21.16
C ASP A 363 4.48 -23.60 21.57
#